data_aba30b5fb5e20b84d6ccf7cec481b111
#
_entry.id   aba30b5fb5e20b84d6ccf7cec481b111
#
_cell.length_a   1.000
_cell.length_b   1.000
_cell.length_c   1.000
_cell.angle_alpha   90.00
_cell.angle_beta   90.00
_cell.angle_gamma   90.00
#
_symmetry.space_group_name_H-M   'P 1'
#
loop_
_entity.id
_entity.type
_entity.pdbx_description
1 polymer ?
#
loop_
_entity_poly.entity_id
_entity_poly.type
_entity_poly.pdbx_seq_one_letter_code
_entity_poly.pdbx_strand_id
1 'polypeptide(L)'
;MEANTTIIETNAPPGKELVYSRTIADLPGPRPQPVVGNLLQLNKRQVHLTIEKWIHEFGPAFRFSVLGNTVVVLSDHAVVTALLRERPDVFRRNDGGINIMKELKIAGVFTAEGEDWRNQRKLVMRGLNAEVVRNYFPTMVHMTERMLQRWKIAVENGKPVDLRRDLKAMALDTIVGIAMGYDIDALNDDGSQLQRDIDNIFQSLGRRAAAMYPYWRHFKLPVDRAADRSAAGVEKKVAEFIANTRERMKQNPHLRLKPTNMLEAMIATADDPDSNFTDQELIGNAITSVVGGEDTTANSIAWMVNFLAQNPAAAASLAAEVDAVMGGAPLVTEWEKMAQLPYLDATHNESQRLRSVAPLVAVRSNIECVVADTLIPKNTLIFASTIGTAHDEAHFPQAELFRPERWIFQEKPQESDDPMRKLFPFGAGPRLCPGRFLALTEIRMVVSMLMRNFELEFDHDAPPVKQLMNFFMVPSAVPVRLKPRTR
;
A
#
# COMPACT_ATOMS: atom_id res chain seq x y z
N MET A 1 34.95 -14.25 13.61
CA MET A 1 34.09 -13.58 14.61
C MET A 1 33.58 -12.32 13.95
N GLU A 2 32.48 -12.44 13.23
CA GLU A 2 31.77 -11.25 12.73
C GLU A 2 31.13 -10.58 13.95
N ALA A 3 31.56 -9.35 14.22
CA ALA A 3 30.96 -8.53 15.24
C ALA A 3 29.48 -8.35 14.84
N ASN A 4 28.58 -8.80 15.69
CA ASN A 4 27.14 -8.56 15.60
C ASN A 4 26.94 -7.04 15.78
N THR A 5 27.17 -6.27 14.71
CA THR A 5 27.02 -4.82 14.73
C THR A 5 25.52 -4.53 14.77
N THR A 6 25.03 -4.13 15.92
CA THR A 6 23.63 -3.71 16.08
C THR A 6 23.37 -2.56 15.11
N ILE A 7 22.45 -2.73 14.16
CA ILE A 7 22.16 -1.74 13.11
C ILE A 7 21.53 -0.47 13.71
N ILE A 8 20.79 -0.63 14.82
CA ILE A 8 20.18 0.50 15.55
C ILE A 8 20.52 0.36 17.02
N GLU A 9 21.17 1.39 17.56
CA GLU A 9 21.50 1.48 18.99
C GLU A 9 20.71 2.62 19.62
N THR A 10 19.94 2.31 20.67
CA THR A 10 19.04 3.26 21.35
C THR A 10 19.50 3.63 22.75
N ASN A 11 20.33 2.79 23.37
CA ASN A 11 20.83 3.00 24.73
C ASN A 11 22.33 2.73 24.79
N ALA A 12 23.09 3.70 25.27
CA ALA A 12 24.43 3.42 25.72
C ALA A 12 24.38 2.66 27.06
N PRO A 13 25.32 1.71 27.33
CA PRO A 13 25.46 1.14 28.66
C PRO A 13 25.61 2.24 29.73
N PRO A 14 25.19 2.02 30.98
CA PRO A 14 25.30 3.03 32.04
C PRO A 14 26.73 3.61 32.11
N GLY A 15 26.84 4.93 31.94
CA GLY A 15 28.11 5.66 31.97
C GLY A 15 28.91 5.64 30.65
N LYS A 16 28.33 5.17 29.54
CA LYS A 16 28.92 5.29 28.20
C LYS A 16 27.99 6.10 27.29
N GLU A 17 28.61 6.81 26.35
CA GLU A 17 27.89 7.51 25.26
C GLU A 17 27.61 6.54 24.11
N LEU A 18 26.62 6.88 23.26
CA LEU A 18 26.36 6.17 22.01
C LEU A 18 27.59 6.25 21.10
N VAL A 19 28.00 5.12 20.52
CA VAL A 19 29.17 5.06 19.63
C VAL A 19 28.70 5.32 18.19
N TYR A 20 29.22 6.35 17.56
CA TYR A 20 28.96 6.67 16.16
C TYR A 20 30.20 7.22 15.49
N SER A 21 30.31 7.09 14.15
CA SER A 21 31.42 7.64 13.36
C SER A 21 31.05 8.92 12.62
N ARG A 22 29.77 9.22 12.45
CA ARG A 22 29.27 10.42 11.76
C ARG A 22 28.01 10.97 12.41
N THR A 23 27.76 12.25 12.14
CA THR A 23 26.51 12.95 12.44
C THR A 23 25.71 13.14 11.15
N ILE A 24 24.47 13.64 11.26
CA ILE A 24 23.69 14.01 10.06
C ILE A 24 24.44 15.07 9.22
N ALA A 25 25.26 15.93 9.85
CA ALA A 25 26.02 16.96 9.12
C ALA A 25 27.08 16.37 8.17
N ASP A 26 27.58 15.19 8.47
CA ASP A 26 28.63 14.51 7.71
C ASP A 26 28.06 13.69 6.53
N LEU A 27 26.73 13.48 6.48
CA LEU A 27 26.08 12.78 5.37
C LEU A 27 26.20 13.56 4.07
N PRO A 28 26.52 12.90 2.93
CA PRO A 28 26.52 13.51 1.62
C PRO A 28 25.10 13.98 1.22
N GLY A 29 25.00 14.70 0.12
CA GLY A 29 23.70 15.07 -0.44
C GLY A 29 23.77 16.22 -1.43
N PRO A 30 22.64 16.52 -2.10
CA PRO A 30 22.57 17.59 -3.08
C PRO A 30 22.79 18.97 -2.42
N ARG A 31 23.49 19.84 -3.13
CA ARG A 31 23.74 21.21 -2.63
C ARG A 31 22.44 21.98 -2.43
N PRO A 32 22.14 22.44 -1.21
CA PRO A 32 20.94 23.19 -0.94
C PRO A 32 21.06 24.63 -1.49
N GLN A 33 19.95 25.17 -1.98
CA GLN A 33 19.83 26.59 -2.32
C GLN A 33 19.51 27.42 -1.06
N PRO A 34 19.93 28.69 -1.01
CA PRO A 34 19.59 29.56 0.10
C PRO A 34 18.09 29.61 0.36
N VAL A 35 17.66 29.58 1.62
CA VAL A 35 16.27 29.64 2.11
C VAL A 35 15.43 28.42 1.77
N VAL A 36 15.37 28.02 0.51
CA VAL A 36 14.47 26.93 0.05
C VAL A 36 15.07 25.53 0.16
N GLY A 37 16.40 25.44 0.36
CA GLY A 37 17.09 24.15 0.37
C GLY A 37 17.01 23.45 -1.00
N ASN A 38 16.66 22.19 -1.02
CA ASN A 38 16.56 21.39 -2.23
C ASN A 38 15.13 21.35 -2.82
N LEU A 39 14.22 22.18 -2.34
CA LEU A 39 12.80 22.16 -2.73
C LEU A 39 12.59 22.27 -4.25
N LEU A 40 13.35 23.16 -4.93
CA LEU A 40 13.23 23.36 -6.38
C LEU A 40 13.83 22.20 -7.22
N GLN A 41 14.59 21.33 -6.58
CA GLN A 41 15.16 20.12 -7.20
C GLN A 41 14.19 18.93 -7.10
N LEU A 42 13.17 19.01 -6.22
CA LEU A 42 12.18 17.95 -6.05
C LEU A 42 11.05 18.08 -7.07
N ASN A 43 10.82 17.01 -7.82
CA ASN A 43 9.60 16.89 -8.62
C ASN A 43 8.43 16.46 -7.71
N LYS A 44 7.51 17.39 -7.43
CA LYS A 44 6.43 17.18 -6.46
C LYS A 44 5.54 15.95 -6.74
N ARG A 45 5.32 15.61 -8.01
CA ARG A 45 4.52 14.45 -8.42
C ARG A 45 5.33 13.17 -8.60
N GLN A 46 6.65 13.27 -8.54
CA GLN A 46 7.60 12.18 -8.76
C GLN A 46 8.76 12.26 -7.76
N VAL A 47 8.48 12.63 -6.51
CA VAL A 47 9.50 12.81 -5.47
C VAL A 47 10.33 11.54 -5.27
N HIS A 48 9.71 10.36 -5.37
CA HIS A 48 10.39 9.08 -5.27
C HIS A 48 11.47 8.91 -6.35
N LEU A 49 11.23 9.34 -7.60
CA LEU A 49 12.23 9.27 -8.68
C LEU A 49 13.40 10.23 -8.44
N THR A 50 13.13 11.40 -7.84
CA THR A 50 14.21 12.30 -7.44
C THR A 50 15.06 11.69 -6.34
N ILE A 51 14.42 11.06 -5.33
CA ILE A 51 15.13 10.36 -4.25
C ILE A 51 15.92 9.18 -4.80
N GLU A 52 15.36 8.38 -5.70
CA GLU A 52 16.04 7.27 -6.35
C GLU A 52 17.30 7.73 -7.12
N LYS A 53 17.18 8.80 -7.91
CA LYS A 53 18.34 9.43 -8.54
C LYS A 53 19.42 9.81 -7.53
N TRP A 54 19.04 10.40 -6.41
CA TRP A 54 19.97 10.80 -5.37
C TRP A 54 20.58 9.61 -4.61
N ILE A 55 19.85 8.48 -4.48
CA ILE A 55 20.42 7.24 -3.95
C ILE A 55 21.59 6.77 -4.84
N HIS A 56 21.43 6.79 -6.15
CA HIS A 56 22.51 6.44 -7.09
C HIS A 56 23.68 7.42 -7.05
N GLU A 57 23.43 8.70 -6.79
CA GLU A 57 24.45 9.75 -6.78
C GLU A 57 25.22 9.82 -5.45
N PHE A 58 24.53 9.70 -4.32
CA PHE A 58 25.08 9.94 -2.98
C PHE A 58 25.19 8.68 -2.12
N GLY A 59 24.70 7.54 -2.58
CA GLY A 59 24.71 6.28 -1.85
C GLY A 59 23.50 6.05 -0.95
N PRO A 60 23.53 4.96 -0.14
CA PRO A 60 22.35 4.48 0.59
C PRO A 60 21.97 5.32 1.80
N ALA A 61 22.81 6.26 2.23
CA ALA A 61 22.55 7.17 3.34
C ALA A 61 23.00 8.58 2.97
N PHE A 62 22.06 9.50 2.84
CA PHE A 62 22.33 10.89 2.51
C PHE A 62 21.31 11.83 3.14
N ARG A 63 21.55 13.14 3.04
CA ARG A 63 20.62 14.15 3.52
C ARG A 63 20.28 15.17 2.44
N PHE A 64 19.11 15.76 2.56
CA PHE A 64 18.73 16.97 1.83
C PHE A 64 17.94 17.90 2.76
N SER A 65 17.67 19.12 2.33
CA SER A 65 16.92 20.08 3.15
C SER A 65 15.77 20.71 2.37
N VAL A 66 14.66 20.99 3.07
CA VAL A 66 13.51 21.71 2.52
C VAL A 66 13.08 22.77 3.52
N LEU A 67 13.16 24.03 3.15
CA LEU A 67 12.76 25.17 3.99
C LEU A 67 13.38 25.11 5.41
N GLY A 68 14.67 24.81 5.49
CA GLY A 68 15.41 24.70 6.75
C GLY A 68 15.25 23.37 7.50
N ASN A 69 14.33 22.50 7.07
CA ASN A 69 14.17 21.16 7.67
C ASN A 69 15.08 20.17 6.97
N THR A 70 15.95 19.50 7.71
CA THR A 70 16.79 18.41 7.20
C THR A 70 15.99 17.12 7.15
N VAL A 71 16.14 16.39 6.05
CA VAL A 71 15.59 15.05 5.82
C VAL A 71 16.76 14.11 5.59
N VAL A 72 16.81 13.03 6.33
CA VAL A 72 17.74 11.91 6.11
C VAL A 72 17.08 10.87 5.22
N VAL A 73 17.77 10.36 4.23
CA VAL A 73 17.31 9.25 3.40
C VAL A 73 18.16 8.03 3.73
N LEU A 74 17.46 6.91 3.96
CA LEU A 74 18.06 5.59 4.18
C LEU A 74 17.46 4.61 3.18
N SER A 75 18.30 3.86 2.46
CA SER A 75 17.86 2.97 1.40
C SER A 75 18.49 1.58 1.44
N ASP A 76 19.49 1.35 2.27
CA ASP A 76 20.00 -0.01 2.51
C ASP A 76 18.91 -0.90 3.11
N HIS A 77 18.70 -2.09 2.55
CA HIS A 77 17.60 -2.97 2.93
C HIS A 77 17.69 -3.47 4.38
N ALA A 78 18.90 -3.71 4.91
CA ALA A 78 19.07 -4.16 6.29
C ALA A 78 18.76 -3.03 7.26
N VAL A 79 19.23 -1.81 6.95
CA VAL A 79 18.95 -0.59 7.72
C VAL A 79 17.45 -0.26 7.69
N VAL A 80 16.81 -0.30 6.52
CA VAL A 80 15.36 -0.08 6.38
C VAL A 80 14.56 -1.14 7.14
N THR A 81 14.97 -2.42 7.07
CA THR A 81 14.33 -3.50 7.83
C THR A 81 14.41 -3.25 9.33
N ALA A 82 15.61 -2.91 9.85
CA ALA A 82 15.81 -2.61 11.26
C ALA A 82 14.95 -1.42 11.69
N LEU A 83 14.97 -0.32 10.91
CA LEU A 83 14.16 0.87 11.19
C LEU A 83 12.66 0.55 11.24
N LEU A 84 12.15 -0.26 10.31
CA LEU A 84 10.73 -0.62 10.27
C LEU A 84 10.34 -1.55 11.43
N ARG A 85 11.26 -2.37 11.96
CA ARG A 85 11.05 -3.24 13.12
C ARG A 85 10.96 -2.46 14.43
N GLU A 86 11.71 -1.37 14.55
CA GLU A 86 11.73 -0.51 15.75
C GLU A 86 10.54 0.45 15.86
N ARG A 87 9.51 0.27 15.04
CA ARG A 87 8.27 1.04 15.08
C ARG A 87 7.21 0.32 15.93
N PRO A 88 6.43 1.05 16.72
CA PRO A 88 6.36 2.51 16.86
C PRO A 88 7.30 3.09 17.92
N ASP A 89 8.14 2.31 18.58
CA ASP A 89 8.82 2.69 19.81
C ASP A 89 9.96 3.69 19.56
N VAL A 90 10.88 3.36 18.67
CA VAL A 90 12.01 4.24 18.31
C VAL A 90 11.63 5.22 17.19
N PHE A 91 10.79 4.77 16.25
CA PHE A 91 10.36 5.58 15.11
C PHE A 91 8.84 5.62 14.98
N ARG A 92 8.29 6.82 14.90
CA ARG A 92 6.87 7.08 14.60
C ARG A 92 6.66 7.54 13.18
N ARG A 93 5.41 7.58 12.72
CA ARG A 93 5.08 8.22 11.43
C ARG A 93 5.35 9.72 11.48
N ASN A 94 5.60 10.31 10.30
CA ASN A 94 5.76 11.75 10.18
C ASN A 94 4.45 12.50 10.54
N ASP A 95 4.53 13.37 11.54
CA ASP A 95 3.39 14.12 12.07
C ASP A 95 2.67 14.96 11.01
N GLY A 96 3.41 15.52 10.05
CA GLY A 96 2.84 16.31 8.96
C GLY A 96 1.86 15.52 8.11
N GLY A 97 2.23 14.28 7.72
CA GLY A 97 1.37 13.37 6.97
C GLY A 97 0.16 12.92 7.78
N ILE A 98 0.37 12.56 9.06
CA ILE A 98 -0.71 12.17 9.99
C ILE A 98 -1.75 13.30 10.12
N ASN A 99 -1.31 14.53 10.32
CA ASN A 99 -2.21 15.67 10.51
C ASN A 99 -3.08 15.90 9.26
N ILE A 100 -2.50 15.81 8.06
CA ILE A 100 -3.25 15.94 6.81
C ILE A 100 -4.32 14.84 6.71
N MET A 101 -3.98 13.60 7.08
CA MET A 101 -4.94 12.48 7.06
C MET A 101 -6.08 12.70 8.05
N LYS A 102 -5.77 13.11 9.28
CA LYS A 102 -6.76 13.41 10.32
C LYS A 102 -7.71 14.55 9.90
N GLU A 103 -7.19 15.59 9.24
CA GLU A 103 -8.00 16.68 8.66
C GLU A 103 -9.00 16.16 7.59
N LEU A 104 -8.66 15.09 6.89
CA LEU A 104 -9.51 14.39 5.92
C LEU A 104 -10.26 13.19 6.54
N LYS A 105 -10.43 13.18 7.88
CA LYS A 105 -11.19 12.16 8.63
C LYS A 105 -10.59 10.76 8.60
N ILE A 106 -9.37 10.58 8.13
CA ILE A 106 -8.64 9.31 8.16
C ILE A 106 -7.86 9.25 9.49
N ALA A 107 -8.51 8.73 10.53
CA ALA A 107 -7.98 8.71 11.90
C ALA A 107 -8.19 7.31 12.52
N GLY A 108 -7.39 6.32 12.13
CA GLY A 108 -7.48 4.95 12.63
C GLY A 108 -6.10 4.35 12.85
N VAL A 109 -6.01 3.02 12.76
CA VAL A 109 -4.77 2.25 12.97
C VAL A 109 -3.58 2.73 12.13
N PHE A 110 -3.84 3.37 10.99
CA PHE A 110 -2.77 3.92 10.16
C PHE A 110 -2.14 5.17 10.79
N THR A 111 -2.92 6.02 11.44
CA THR A 111 -2.47 7.30 12.01
C THR A 111 -2.20 7.25 13.51
N ALA A 112 -2.64 6.20 14.20
CA ALA A 112 -2.39 5.99 15.62
C ALA A 112 -0.91 5.66 15.88
N GLU A 113 -0.40 6.03 17.05
CA GLU A 113 0.97 5.76 17.51
C GLU A 113 0.96 5.19 18.93
N GLY A 114 2.09 4.63 19.36
CA GLY A 114 2.27 4.11 20.73
C GLY A 114 1.24 3.04 21.11
N GLU A 115 0.68 3.16 22.30
CA GLU A 115 -0.28 2.19 22.85
C GLU A 115 -1.63 2.23 22.13
N ASP A 116 -2.10 3.40 21.73
CA ASP A 116 -3.33 3.55 20.92
C ASP A 116 -3.23 2.72 19.64
N TRP A 117 -2.07 2.77 18.97
CA TRP A 117 -1.84 1.93 17.80
C TRP A 117 -1.88 0.43 18.13
N ARG A 118 -1.28 -0.01 19.24
CA ARG A 118 -1.29 -1.43 19.61
C ARG A 118 -2.70 -1.95 19.84
N ASN A 119 -3.54 -1.16 20.49
CA ASN A 119 -4.92 -1.50 20.78
C ASN A 119 -5.76 -1.57 19.50
N GLN A 120 -5.69 -0.54 18.66
CA GLN A 120 -6.41 -0.51 17.38
C GLN A 120 -5.92 -1.60 16.43
N ARG A 121 -4.61 -1.90 16.42
CA ARG A 121 -4.02 -2.97 15.62
C ARG A 121 -4.60 -4.34 15.96
N LYS A 122 -4.74 -4.66 17.24
CA LYS A 122 -5.35 -5.92 17.68
C LYS A 122 -6.76 -6.09 17.14
N LEU A 123 -7.56 -5.02 17.15
CA LEU A 123 -8.94 -5.04 16.65
C LEU A 123 -9.00 -5.23 15.12
N VAL A 124 -8.24 -4.44 14.38
CA VAL A 124 -8.20 -4.55 12.92
C VAL A 124 -7.73 -5.93 12.47
N MET A 125 -6.75 -6.54 13.16
CA MET A 125 -6.27 -7.88 12.84
C MET A 125 -7.29 -8.99 13.08
N ARG A 126 -8.31 -8.79 13.95
CA ARG A 126 -9.41 -9.75 14.08
C ARG A 126 -10.25 -9.86 12.81
N GLY A 127 -10.40 -8.75 12.07
CA GLY A 127 -11.22 -8.68 10.86
C GLY A 127 -10.47 -8.89 9.55
N LEU A 128 -9.13 -8.90 9.57
CA LEU A 128 -8.31 -8.99 8.34
C LEU A 128 -7.26 -10.11 8.41
N ASN A 129 -7.47 -11.13 9.25
CA ASN A 129 -6.59 -12.30 9.30
C ASN A 129 -6.90 -13.30 8.16
N ALA A 130 -6.01 -14.29 7.98
CA ALA A 130 -6.12 -15.27 6.89
C ALA A 130 -7.41 -16.11 6.96
N GLU A 131 -7.90 -16.42 8.16
CA GLU A 131 -9.13 -17.21 8.36
C GLU A 131 -10.36 -16.42 7.89
N VAL A 132 -10.46 -15.14 8.27
CA VAL A 132 -11.55 -14.26 7.82
C VAL A 132 -11.54 -14.10 6.31
N VAL A 133 -10.37 -13.90 5.69
CA VAL A 133 -10.23 -13.82 4.23
C VAL A 133 -10.67 -15.13 3.57
N ARG A 134 -10.27 -16.29 4.12
CA ARG A 134 -10.71 -17.59 3.60
C ARG A 134 -12.22 -17.76 3.69
N ASN A 135 -12.83 -17.38 4.80
CA ASN A 135 -14.29 -17.47 4.98
C ASN A 135 -15.04 -16.52 4.02
N TYR A 136 -14.43 -15.40 3.65
CA TYR A 136 -15.00 -14.43 2.70
C TYR A 136 -14.74 -14.80 1.23
N PHE A 137 -13.89 -15.76 0.95
CA PHE A 137 -13.50 -16.17 -0.40
C PHE A 137 -14.68 -16.46 -1.35
N PRO A 138 -15.75 -17.16 -0.96
CA PRO A 138 -16.89 -17.36 -1.86
C PRO A 138 -17.55 -16.05 -2.35
N THR A 139 -17.57 -15.02 -1.50
CA THR A 139 -18.07 -13.71 -1.90
C THR A 139 -17.12 -13.02 -2.89
N MET A 140 -15.81 -13.15 -2.68
CA MET A 140 -14.82 -12.64 -3.63
C MET A 140 -14.92 -13.34 -5.00
N VAL A 141 -15.22 -14.66 -5.02
CA VAL A 141 -15.50 -15.39 -6.25
C VAL A 141 -16.66 -14.75 -7.01
N HIS A 142 -17.76 -14.49 -6.32
CA HIS A 142 -18.93 -13.84 -6.93
C HIS A 142 -18.61 -12.42 -7.46
N MET A 143 -17.86 -11.62 -6.71
CA MET A 143 -17.43 -10.29 -7.16
C MET A 143 -16.53 -10.38 -8.39
N THR A 144 -15.60 -11.35 -8.42
CA THR A 144 -14.72 -11.58 -9.57
C THR A 144 -15.51 -12.05 -10.80
N GLU A 145 -16.56 -12.83 -10.60
CA GLU A 145 -17.47 -13.27 -11.67
C GLU A 145 -18.24 -12.07 -12.25
N ARG A 146 -18.75 -11.15 -11.41
CA ARG A 146 -19.37 -9.89 -11.88
C ARG A 146 -18.42 -9.08 -12.75
N MET A 147 -17.13 -8.96 -12.34
CA MET A 147 -16.10 -8.27 -13.13
C MET A 147 -15.87 -8.96 -14.46
N LEU A 148 -15.74 -10.30 -14.47
CA LEU A 148 -15.57 -11.07 -15.68
C LEU A 148 -16.72 -10.85 -16.68
N GLN A 149 -17.97 -10.91 -16.22
CA GLN A 149 -19.14 -10.70 -17.07
C GLN A 149 -19.16 -9.27 -17.65
N ARG A 150 -18.88 -8.26 -16.82
CA ARG A 150 -18.79 -6.87 -17.29
C ARG A 150 -17.75 -6.71 -18.40
N TRP A 151 -16.57 -7.29 -18.23
CA TRP A 151 -15.48 -7.20 -19.21
C TRP A 151 -15.80 -7.98 -20.50
N LYS A 152 -16.39 -9.18 -20.40
CA LYS A 152 -16.85 -9.93 -21.57
C LYS A 152 -17.85 -9.13 -22.40
N ILE A 153 -18.87 -8.59 -21.76
CA ILE A 153 -19.89 -7.76 -22.45
C ILE A 153 -19.25 -6.54 -23.13
N ALA A 154 -18.31 -5.87 -22.49
CA ALA A 154 -17.61 -4.73 -23.07
C ALA A 154 -16.81 -5.15 -24.31
N VAL A 155 -16.02 -6.20 -24.20
CA VAL A 155 -15.16 -6.71 -25.29
C VAL A 155 -15.99 -7.23 -26.47
N GLU A 156 -17.05 -8.01 -26.23
CA GLU A 156 -17.97 -8.49 -27.26
C GLU A 156 -18.69 -7.36 -28.03
N ASN A 157 -18.95 -6.25 -27.36
CA ASN A 157 -19.53 -5.05 -27.96
C ASN A 157 -18.47 -4.09 -28.55
N GLY A 158 -17.20 -4.47 -28.61
CA GLY A 158 -16.12 -3.64 -29.12
C GLY A 158 -15.85 -2.38 -28.28
N LYS A 159 -16.31 -2.33 -27.02
CA LYS A 159 -16.11 -1.20 -26.12
C LYS A 159 -14.80 -1.35 -25.35
N PRO A 160 -14.04 -0.26 -25.15
CA PRO A 160 -12.87 -0.30 -24.28
C PRO A 160 -13.29 -0.55 -22.85
N VAL A 161 -12.48 -1.34 -22.11
CA VAL A 161 -12.60 -1.52 -20.66
C VAL A 161 -11.73 -0.46 -19.96
N ASP A 162 -12.31 0.31 -19.06
CA ASP A 162 -11.53 1.15 -18.13
C ASP A 162 -11.03 0.29 -16.98
N LEU A 163 -9.89 -0.38 -17.25
CA LEU A 163 -9.26 -1.29 -16.27
C LEU A 163 -9.01 -0.60 -14.94
N ARG A 164 -8.53 0.64 -14.94
CA ARG A 164 -8.22 1.33 -13.69
C ARG A 164 -9.45 1.60 -12.84
N ARG A 165 -10.52 2.07 -13.48
CA ARG A 165 -11.81 2.31 -12.81
C ARG A 165 -12.37 1.01 -12.24
N ASP A 166 -12.40 -0.05 -13.03
CA ASP A 166 -13.00 -1.31 -12.63
C ASP A 166 -12.20 -2.03 -11.54
N LEU A 167 -10.86 -1.96 -11.60
CA LEU A 167 -9.99 -2.49 -10.53
C LEU A 167 -10.23 -1.76 -9.20
N LYS A 168 -10.38 -0.43 -9.23
CA LYS A 168 -10.69 0.35 -8.02
C LYS A 168 -12.09 0.02 -7.47
N ALA A 169 -13.09 -0.13 -8.34
CA ALA A 169 -14.43 -0.52 -7.94
C ALA A 169 -14.45 -1.91 -7.31
N MET A 170 -13.75 -2.88 -7.91
CA MET A 170 -13.61 -4.24 -7.36
C MET A 170 -12.94 -4.24 -5.98
N ALA A 171 -11.83 -3.50 -5.83
CA ALA A 171 -11.13 -3.39 -4.56
C ALA A 171 -12.02 -2.71 -3.48
N LEU A 172 -12.81 -1.71 -3.87
CA LEU A 172 -13.77 -1.07 -2.98
C LEU A 172 -14.89 -2.03 -2.55
N ASP A 173 -15.49 -2.77 -3.49
CA ASP A 173 -16.50 -3.79 -3.18
C ASP A 173 -15.94 -4.84 -2.21
N THR A 174 -14.71 -5.32 -2.48
CA THR A 174 -14.05 -6.31 -1.66
C THR A 174 -13.79 -5.81 -0.23
N ILE A 175 -13.20 -4.62 -0.07
CA ILE A 175 -12.87 -4.11 1.27
C ILE A 175 -14.12 -3.73 2.08
N VAL A 176 -15.14 -3.15 1.46
CA VAL A 176 -16.39 -2.84 2.14
C VAL A 176 -17.12 -4.12 2.54
N GLY A 177 -17.11 -5.12 1.67
CA GLY A 177 -17.73 -6.41 1.94
C GLY A 177 -17.07 -7.15 3.11
N ILE A 178 -15.74 -7.37 3.06
CA ILE A 178 -15.06 -8.15 4.11
C ILE A 178 -14.94 -7.38 5.43
N ALA A 179 -14.68 -6.06 5.36
CA ALA A 179 -14.49 -5.28 6.58
C ALA A 179 -15.80 -4.89 7.24
N MET A 180 -16.86 -4.64 6.46
CA MET A 180 -18.11 -4.06 6.96
C MET A 180 -19.34 -4.94 6.74
N GLY A 181 -19.26 -5.98 5.90
CA GLY A 181 -20.37 -6.89 5.62
C GLY A 181 -21.45 -6.30 4.71
N TYR A 182 -21.09 -5.37 3.81
CA TYR A 182 -22.01 -4.75 2.85
C TYR A 182 -21.57 -5.00 1.42
N ASP A 183 -22.51 -5.37 0.55
CA ASP A 183 -22.34 -5.33 -0.91
C ASP A 183 -22.83 -3.97 -1.42
N ILE A 184 -21.92 -3.15 -1.94
CA ILE A 184 -22.23 -1.81 -2.46
C ILE A 184 -22.29 -1.78 -3.99
N ASP A 185 -21.86 -2.86 -4.66
CA ASP A 185 -21.86 -3.05 -6.11
C ASP A 185 -21.28 -1.84 -6.89
N ALA A 186 -20.16 -1.30 -6.41
CA ALA A 186 -19.48 -0.16 -7.03
C ALA A 186 -19.03 -0.48 -8.46
N LEU A 187 -18.80 -1.76 -8.75
CA LEU A 187 -18.39 -2.21 -10.08
C LEU A 187 -19.45 -1.92 -11.14
N ASN A 188 -20.73 -2.12 -10.83
CA ASN A 188 -21.86 -1.88 -11.75
C ASN A 188 -22.43 -0.45 -11.63
N ASP A 189 -22.09 0.29 -10.57
CA ASP A 189 -22.43 1.69 -10.41
C ASP A 189 -21.35 2.59 -11.02
N ASP A 190 -21.47 2.92 -12.32
CA ASP A 190 -20.53 3.83 -13.02
C ASP A 190 -20.50 5.24 -12.40
N GLY A 191 -21.43 5.53 -11.51
CA GLY A 191 -21.54 6.78 -10.77
C GLY A 191 -21.30 6.66 -9.26
N SER A 192 -20.64 5.62 -8.77
CA SER A 192 -20.44 5.44 -7.33
C SER A 192 -19.89 6.69 -6.64
N GLN A 193 -20.74 7.31 -5.79
CA GLN A 193 -20.35 8.51 -5.06
C GLN A 193 -19.23 8.22 -4.08
N LEU A 194 -19.26 7.05 -3.41
CA LEU A 194 -18.22 6.65 -2.46
C LEU A 194 -16.85 6.54 -3.14
N GLN A 195 -16.78 5.93 -4.32
CA GLN A 195 -15.54 5.84 -5.09
C GLN A 195 -14.99 7.22 -5.48
N ARG A 196 -15.87 8.11 -5.98
CA ARG A 196 -15.46 9.50 -6.30
C ARG A 196 -14.99 10.27 -5.08
N ASP A 197 -15.62 10.07 -3.94
CA ASP A 197 -15.23 10.72 -2.70
C ASP A 197 -13.85 10.24 -2.22
N ILE A 198 -13.57 8.94 -2.31
CA ILE A 198 -12.25 8.36 -2.00
C ILE A 198 -11.18 8.90 -2.95
N ASP A 199 -11.45 8.95 -4.26
CA ASP A 199 -10.53 9.52 -5.25
C ASP A 199 -10.17 10.99 -4.93
N ASN A 200 -11.16 11.80 -4.57
CA ASN A 200 -10.94 13.20 -4.17
C ASN A 200 -10.08 13.32 -2.91
N ILE A 201 -10.27 12.41 -1.96
CA ILE A 201 -9.46 12.35 -0.73
C ILE A 201 -8.00 12.06 -1.09
N PHE A 202 -7.72 11.04 -1.93
CA PHE A 202 -6.36 10.68 -2.33
C PHE A 202 -5.66 11.80 -3.10
N GLN A 203 -6.36 12.44 -4.05
CA GLN A 203 -5.84 13.60 -4.77
C GLN A 203 -5.51 14.75 -3.82
N SER A 204 -6.35 14.98 -2.81
CA SER A 204 -6.11 16.01 -1.79
C SER A 204 -4.94 15.66 -0.87
N LEU A 205 -4.81 14.39 -0.44
CA LEU A 205 -3.67 13.92 0.33
C LEU A 205 -2.36 14.21 -0.39
N GLY A 206 -2.24 13.80 -1.67
CA GLY A 206 -1.05 14.04 -2.48
C GLY A 206 -0.75 15.53 -2.65
N ARG A 207 -1.78 16.35 -2.97
CA ARG A 207 -1.61 17.80 -3.12
C ARG A 207 -1.17 18.47 -1.82
N ARG A 208 -1.82 18.15 -0.68
CA ARG A 208 -1.50 18.72 0.63
C ARG A 208 -0.12 18.27 1.12
N ALA A 209 0.25 17.01 0.89
CA ALA A 209 1.58 16.50 1.24
C ALA A 209 2.70 17.17 0.42
N ALA A 210 2.44 17.56 -0.83
CA ALA A 210 3.38 18.24 -1.70
C ALA A 210 3.38 19.79 -1.51
N ALA A 211 2.47 20.33 -0.70
CA ALA A 211 2.36 21.77 -0.48
C ALA A 211 3.47 22.26 0.46
N MET A 212 4.08 23.38 0.11
CA MET A 212 5.12 24.02 0.93
C MET A 212 4.59 24.59 2.24
N TYR A 213 3.35 25.01 2.26
CA TYR A 213 2.67 25.64 3.36
C TYR A 213 1.22 25.14 3.44
N PRO A 214 0.69 24.86 4.63
CA PRO A 214 -0.67 24.36 4.79
C PRO A 214 -1.72 25.45 4.61
N TYR A 215 -1.76 26.07 3.42
CA TYR A 215 -2.63 27.20 3.09
C TYR A 215 -4.11 26.91 3.35
N TRP A 216 -4.55 25.66 3.15
CA TRP A 216 -5.94 25.23 3.34
C TRP A 216 -6.44 25.35 4.79
N ARG A 217 -5.53 25.52 5.76
CA ARG A 217 -5.87 25.80 7.17
C ARG A 217 -6.27 27.25 7.37
N HIS A 218 -5.85 28.16 6.49
CA HIS A 218 -6.11 29.60 6.57
C HIS A 218 -7.17 30.05 5.55
N PHE A 219 -7.11 29.53 4.33
CA PHE A 219 -8.09 29.76 3.28
C PHE A 219 -8.25 28.50 2.43
N LYS A 220 -9.50 28.17 2.05
CA LYS A 220 -9.83 26.96 1.29
C LYS A 220 -10.15 27.32 -0.14
N LEU A 221 -9.36 26.75 -1.07
CA LEU A 221 -9.68 26.76 -2.51
C LEU A 221 -10.90 25.88 -2.79
N PRO A 222 -11.57 26.05 -3.95
CA PRO A 222 -12.70 25.18 -4.34
C PRO A 222 -12.38 23.69 -4.25
N VAL A 223 -11.16 23.30 -4.63
CA VAL A 223 -10.66 21.90 -4.57
C VAL A 223 -10.48 21.40 -3.12
N ASP A 224 -10.16 22.28 -2.17
CA ASP A 224 -10.06 21.89 -0.75
C ASP A 224 -11.45 21.70 -0.15
N ARG A 225 -12.40 22.57 -0.51
CA ARG A 225 -13.81 22.42 -0.10
C ARG A 225 -14.45 21.16 -0.70
N ALA A 226 -14.07 20.78 -1.92
CA ALA A 226 -14.49 19.53 -2.53
C ALA A 226 -13.96 18.33 -1.73
N ALA A 227 -12.68 18.32 -1.39
CA ALA A 227 -12.08 17.26 -0.59
C ALA A 227 -12.71 17.14 0.82
N ASP A 228 -13.00 18.27 1.47
CA ASP A 228 -13.65 18.28 2.78
C ASP A 228 -15.10 17.73 2.70
N ARG A 229 -15.83 18.05 1.61
CA ARG A 229 -17.16 17.45 1.36
C ARG A 229 -17.07 15.96 1.12
N SER A 230 -16.09 15.51 0.35
CA SER A 230 -15.85 14.08 0.10
C SER A 230 -15.51 13.34 1.38
N ALA A 231 -14.64 13.91 2.23
CA ALA A 231 -14.33 13.32 3.53
C ALA A 231 -15.57 13.21 4.44
N ALA A 232 -16.41 14.25 4.46
CA ALA A 232 -17.68 14.21 5.19
C ALA A 232 -18.67 13.19 4.58
N GLY A 233 -18.68 13.02 3.25
CA GLY A 233 -19.49 12.02 2.56
C GLY A 233 -19.10 10.59 2.96
N VAL A 234 -17.79 10.28 2.95
CA VAL A 234 -17.28 8.98 3.39
C VAL A 234 -17.60 8.74 4.87
N GLU A 235 -17.35 9.74 5.74
CA GLU A 235 -17.67 9.65 7.19
C GLU A 235 -19.16 9.34 7.41
N LYS A 236 -20.05 10.06 6.70
CA LYS A 236 -21.50 9.81 6.76
C LYS A 236 -21.87 8.40 6.34
N LYS A 237 -21.29 7.91 5.23
CA LYS A 237 -21.57 6.57 4.71
C LYS A 237 -21.10 5.49 5.68
N VAL A 238 -19.92 5.66 6.27
CA VAL A 238 -19.39 4.75 7.30
C VAL A 238 -20.26 4.78 8.56
N ALA A 239 -20.72 5.96 8.99
CA ALA A 239 -21.66 6.07 10.12
C ALA A 239 -22.98 5.34 9.86
N GLU A 240 -23.51 5.38 8.62
CA GLU A 240 -24.68 4.58 8.21
C GLU A 240 -24.40 3.07 8.35
N PHE A 241 -23.25 2.60 7.89
CA PHE A 241 -22.85 1.19 8.05
C PHE A 241 -22.77 0.78 9.52
N ILE A 242 -22.20 1.62 10.38
CA ILE A 242 -22.10 1.37 11.82
C ILE A 242 -23.50 1.28 12.46
N ALA A 243 -24.37 2.24 12.16
CA ALA A 243 -25.73 2.27 12.71
C ALA A 243 -26.53 1.01 12.31
N ASN A 244 -26.49 0.65 11.03
CA ASN A 244 -27.16 -0.53 10.51
C ASN A 244 -26.60 -1.82 11.10
N THR A 245 -25.27 -1.89 11.29
CA THR A 245 -24.62 -3.06 11.89
C THR A 245 -24.98 -3.19 13.38
N ARG A 246 -25.02 -2.09 14.14
CA ARG A 246 -25.49 -2.11 15.55
C ARG A 246 -26.92 -2.62 15.64
N GLU A 247 -27.82 -2.18 14.74
CA GLU A 247 -29.20 -2.67 14.75
C GLU A 247 -29.28 -4.17 14.39
N ARG A 248 -28.52 -4.63 13.40
CA ARG A 248 -28.39 -6.05 13.04
C ARG A 248 -27.89 -6.88 14.23
N MET A 249 -26.88 -6.40 14.97
CA MET A 249 -26.30 -7.07 16.14
C MET A 249 -27.27 -7.10 17.32
N LYS A 250 -28.18 -6.13 17.49
CA LYS A 250 -29.27 -6.18 18.48
C LYS A 250 -30.27 -7.29 18.16
N GLN A 251 -30.62 -7.43 16.88
CA GLN A 251 -31.53 -8.48 16.39
C GLN A 251 -30.87 -9.87 16.41
N ASN A 252 -29.53 -9.94 16.35
CA ASN A 252 -28.73 -11.14 16.32
C ASN A 252 -27.62 -11.10 17.39
N PRO A 253 -27.92 -11.29 18.69
CA PRO A 253 -26.95 -11.11 19.76
C PRO A 253 -25.72 -12.02 19.69
N HIS A 254 -25.81 -13.17 18.99
CA HIS A 254 -24.69 -14.09 18.78
C HIS A 254 -23.52 -13.44 18.00
N LEU A 255 -23.78 -12.41 17.18
CA LEU A 255 -22.74 -11.68 16.45
C LEU A 255 -21.81 -10.88 17.37
N ARG A 256 -22.23 -10.56 18.60
CA ARG A 256 -21.33 -9.98 19.61
C ARG A 256 -20.29 -10.96 20.12
N LEU A 257 -20.66 -12.23 20.24
CA LEU A 257 -19.78 -13.31 20.72
C LEU A 257 -18.92 -13.88 19.58
N LYS A 258 -19.47 -13.94 18.38
CA LYS A 258 -18.80 -14.47 17.18
C LYS A 258 -19.00 -13.52 15.99
N PRO A 259 -18.25 -12.41 15.94
CA PRO A 259 -18.31 -11.47 14.82
C PRO A 259 -17.92 -12.14 13.50
N THR A 260 -18.62 -11.79 12.43
CA THR A 260 -18.37 -12.32 11.07
C THR A 260 -17.51 -11.39 10.21
N ASN A 261 -17.34 -10.15 10.64
CA ASN A 261 -16.53 -9.14 9.94
C ASN A 261 -15.87 -8.18 10.95
N MET A 262 -14.98 -7.33 10.43
CA MET A 262 -14.20 -6.39 11.23
C MET A 262 -15.10 -5.37 11.96
N LEU A 263 -16.13 -4.85 11.29
CA LEU A 263 -17.01 -3.83 11.87
C LEU A 263 -17.78 -4.38 13.08
N GLU A 264 -18.30 -5.60 12.99
CA GLU A 264 -18.95 -6.28 14.10
C GLU A 264 -18.00 -6.48 15.28
N ALA A 265 -16.75 -6.91 15.02
CA ALA A 265 -15.74 -7.09 16.07
C ALA A 265 -15.38 -5.77 16.76
N MET A 266 -15.26 -4.68 16.00
CA MET A 266 -15.00 -3.34 16.55
C MET A 266 -16.19 -2.81 17.36
N ILE A 267 -17.41 -2.98 16.87
CA ILE A 267 -18.64 -2.57 17.58
C ILE A 267 -18.78 -3.35 18.89
N ALA A 268 -18.58 -4.68 18.87
CA ALA A 268 -18.64 -5.50 20.07
C ALA A 268 -17.64 -5.01 21.12
N THR A 269 -16.45 -4.55 20.69
CA THR A 269 -15.43 -3.98 21.58
C THR A 269 -15.79 -2.57 22.05
N ALA A 270 -16.30 -1.70 21.17
CA ALA A 270 -16.66 -0.32 21.53
C ALA A 270 -17.86 -0.26 22.49
N ASP A 271 -18.79 -1.18 22.35
CA ASP A 271 -19.99 -1.29 23.20
C ASP A 271 -19.75 -2.07 24.51
N ASP A 272 -18.53 -2.58 24.76
CA ASP A 272 -18.14 -3.22 26.03
C ASP A 272 -17.91 -2.13 27.09
N PRO A 273 -18.61 -2.17 28.25
CA PRO A 273 -18.46 -1.16 29.30
C PRO A 273 -17.02 -1.00 29.83
N ASP A 274 -16.22 -2.05 29.79
CA ASP A 274 -14.82 -2.03 30.23
C ASP A 274 -13.84 -1.60 29.15
N SER A 275 -14.33 -1.26 27.95
CA SER A 275 -13.50 -0.85 26.82
C SER A 275 -13.22 0.64 26.80
N ASN A 276 -11.98 1.00 26.50
CA ASN A 276 -11.60 2.38 26.20
C ASN A 276 -11.69 2.73 24.69
N PHE A 277 -12.23 1.81 23.84
CA PHE A 277 -12.34 2.02 22.41
C PHE A 277 -13.57 2.87 22.08
N THR A 278 -13.34 4.03 21.51
CA THR A 278 -14.36 5.04 21.27
C THR A 278 -15.07 4.88 19.92
N ASP A 279 -16.28 5.44 19.78
CA ASP A 279 -16.99 5.52 18.50
C ASP A 279 -16.20 6.30 17.44
N GLN A 280 -15.39 7.28 17.84
CA GLN A 280 -14.55 8.02 16.92
C GLN A 280 -13.42 7.15 16.35
N GLU A 281 -12.83 6.29 17.16
CA GLU A 281 -11.83 5.30 16.72
C GLU A 281 -12.47 4.22 15.86
N LEU A 282 -13.70 3.80 16.17
CA LEU A 282 -14.49 2.90 15.33
C LEU A 282 -14.65 3.47 13.91
N ILE A 283 -15.19 4.69 13.81
CA ILE A 283 -15.38 5.40 12.53
C ILE A 283 -14.03 5.56 11.79
N GLY A 284 -13.00 6.01 12.50
CA GLY A 284 -11.68 6.24 11.94
C GLY A 284 -11.02 4.98 11.39
N ASN A 285 -11.16 3.84 12.08
CA ASN A 285 -10.63 2.56 11.59
C ASN A 285 -11.44 2.01 10.41
N ALA A 286 -12.75 2.19 10.39
CA ALA A 286 -13.59 1.82 9.26
C ALA A 286 -13.21 2.63 8.01
N ILE A 287 -13.09 3.96 8.12
CA ILE A 287 -12.61 4.83 7.02
C ILE A 287 -11.20 4.43 6.57
N THR A 288 -10.29 4.20 7.53
CA THR A 288 -8.90 3.79 7.24
C THR A 288 -8.86 2.49 6.45
N SER A 289 -9.74 1.53 6.75
CA SER A 289 -9.80 0.25 6.04
C SER A 289 -10.29 0.42 4.61
N VAL A 290 -11.34 1.21 4.39
CA VAL A 290 -11.86 1.50 3.04
C VAL A 290 -10.80 2.21 2.20
N VAL A 291 -10.24 3.30 2.71
CA VAL A 291 -9.22 4.10 2.00
C VAL A 291 -7.94 3.29 1.76
N GLY A 292 -7.53 2.44 2.72
CA GLY A 292 -6.31 1.63 2.59
C GLY A 292 -6.46 0.44 1.64
N GLY A 293 -7.66 -0.13 1.51
CA GLY A 293 -7.92 -1.33 0.72
C GLY A 293 -8.14 -1.07 -0.78
N GLU A 294 -8.74 0.07 -1.14
CA GLU A 294 -9.12 0.35 -2.52
C GLU A 294 -7.93 0.68 -3.42
N ASP A 295 -7.21 1.78 -3.16
CA ASP A 295 -6.25 2.35 -4.10
C ASP A 295 -4.97 1.49 -4.24
N THR A 296 -4.51 0.87 -3.15
CA THR A 296 -3.24 0.12 -3.15
C THR A 296 -3.33 -1.17 -3.96
N THR A 297 -4.35 -1.98 -3.77
CA THR A 297 -4.54 -3.25 -4.49
C THR A 297 -4.82 -3.00 -5.96
N ALA A 298 -5.73 -2.06 -6.28
CA ALA A 298 -6.05 -1.69 -7.64
C ALA A 298 -4.82 -1.23 -8.44
N ASN A 299 -3.98 -0.36 -7.86
CA ASN A 299 -2.77 0.11 -8.54
C ASN A 299 -1.67 -0.96 -8.62
N SER A 300 -1.59 -1.90 -7.66
CA SER A 300 -0.70 -3.06 -7.76
C SER A 300 -1.05 -3.93 -8.97
N ILE A 301 -2.35 -4.24 -9.15
CA ILE A 301 -2.83 -4.99 -10.33
C ILE A 301 -2.61 -4.17 -11.63
N ALA A 302 -2.88 -2.87 -11.60
CA ALA A 302 -2.69 -1.99 -12.76
C ALA A 302 -1.24 -1.98 -13.26
N TRP A 303 -0.25 -1.97 -12.35
CA TRP A 303 1.16 -2.10 -12.71
C TRP A 303 1.50 -3.49 -13.25
N MET A 304 0.96 -4.57 -12.65
CA MET A 304 1.15 -5.94 -13.15
C MET A 304 0.62 -6.07 -14.58
N VAL A 305 -0.59 -5.59 -14.85
CA VAL A 305 -1.22 -5.62 -16.18
C VAL A 305 -0.38 -4.83 -17.20
N ASN A 306 0.13 -3.66 -16.82
CA ASN A 306 0.98 -2.86 -17.66
C ASN A 306 2.31 -3.57 -18.02
N PHE A 307 2.93 -4.26 -17.04
CA PHE A 307 4.13 -5.05 -17.29
C PHE A 307 3.85 -6.27 -18.16
N LEU A 308 2.80 -7.03 -17.86
CA LEU A 308 2.44 -8.22 -18.62
C LEU A 308 2.14 -7.89 -20.08
N ALA A 309 1.42 -6.80 -20.34
CA ALA A 309 1.10 -6.38 -21.71
C ALA A 309 2.37 -5.99 -22.52
N GLN A 310 3.43 -5.53 -21.87
CA GLN A 310 4.71 -5.18 -22.49
C GLN A 310 5.70 -6.36 -22.53
N ASN A 311 5.42 -7.46 -21.83
CA ASN A 311 6.29 -8.64 -21.75
C ASN A 311 5.53 -9.93 -22.14
N PRO A 312 5.32 -10.18 -23.47
CA PRO A 312 4.49 -11.29 -23.92
C PRO A 312 4.96 -12.67 -23.46
N ALA A 313 6.27 -12.87 -23.27
CA ALA A 313 6.81 -14.14 -22.76
C ALA A 313 6.36 -14.38 -21.31
N ALA A 314 6.45 -13.39 -20.44
CA ALA A 314 5.97 -13.49 -19.06
C ALA A 314 4.43 -13.68 -19.01
N ALA A 315 3.69 -12.97 -19.87
CA ALA A 315 2.25 -13.14 -20.00
C ALA A 315 1.88 -14.58 -20.43
N ALA A 316 2.61 -15.14 -21.39
CA ALA A 316 2.39 -16.53 -21.84
C ALA A 316 2.70 -17.56 -20.73
N SER A 317 3.80 -17.38 -19.98
CA SER A 317 4.14 -18.24 -18.84
C SER A 317 3.07 -18.19 -17.76
N LEU A 318 2.59 -16.99 -17.40
CA LEU A 318 1.51 -16.83 -16.43
C LEU A 318 0.20 -17.45 -16.93
N ALA A 319 -0.13 -17.26 -18.21
CA ALA A 319 -1.32 -17.84 -18.80
C ALA A 319 -1.29 -19.38 -18.78
N ALA A 320 -0.11 -19.98 -19.04
CA ALA A 320 0.08 -21.42 -18.97
C ALA A 320 -0.11 -21.99 -17.54
N GLU A 321 0.43 -21.31 -16.52
CA GLU A 321 0.21 -21.67 -15.12
C GLU A 321 -1.28 -21.60 -14.77
N VAL A 322 -1.93 -20.50 -15.11
CA VAL A 322 -3.35 -20.30 -14.85
C VAL A 322 -4.21 -21.35 -15.53
N ASP A 323 -3.89 -21.72 -16.79
CA ASP A 323 -4.60 -22.77 -17.51
C ASP A 323 -4.45 -24.14 -16.84
N ALA A 324 -3.24 -24.47 -16.38
CA ALA A 324 -2.97 -25.72 -15.68
C ALA A 324 -3.76 -25.84 -14.37
N VAL A 325 -3.82 -24.74 -13.60
CA VAL A 325 -4.50 -24.70 -12.29
C VAL A 325 -6.03 -24.68 -12.44
N MET A 326 -6.54 -23.90 -13.38
CA MET A 326 -7.99 -23.67 -13.53
C MET A 326 -8.67 -24.70 -14.41
N GLY A 327 -7.92 -25.42 -15.27
CA GLY A 327 -8.50 -26.38 -16.22
C GLY A 327 -9.53 -25.72 -17.15
N GLY A 328 -10.78 -26.17 -17.10
CA GLY A 328 -11.89 -25.60 -17.88
C GLY A 328 -12.56 -24.37 -17.27
N ALA A 329 -12.32 -24.07 -15.99
CA ALA A 329 -13.01 -22.99 -15.27
C ALA A 329 -12.57 -21.59 -15.74
N PRO A 330 -13.48 -20.61 -15.80
CA PRO A 330 -13.16 -19.23 -16.18
C PRO A 330 -12.52 -18.42 -15.06
N LEU A 331 -12.63 -18.85 -13.81
CA LEU A 331 -12.03 -18.22 -12.63
C LEU A 331 -11.73 -19.28 -11.55
N VAL A 332 -10.89 -18.94 -10.57
CA VAL A 332 -10.60 -19.81 -9.43
C VAL A 332 -11.77 -19.78 -8.45
N THR A 333 -12.35 -20.95 -8.18
CA THR A 333 -13.49 -21.13 -7.26
C THR A 333 -13.14 -21.96 -6.02
N GLU A 334 -11.91 -22.48 -5.94
CA GLU A 334 -11.43 -23.31 -4.85
C GLU A 334 -10.25 -22.62 -4.16
N TRP A 335 -10.34 -22.42 -2.84
CA TRP A 335 -9.30 -21.73 -2.06
C TRP A 335 -7.91 -22.37 -2.21
N GLU A 336 -7.86 -23.69 -2.23
CA GLU A 336 -6.62 -24.48 -2.30
C GLU A 336 -5.85 -24.26 -3.61
N LYS A 337 -6.53 -23.87 -4.67
CA LYS A 337 -5.90 -23.53 -5.95
C LYS A 337 -5.12 -22.22 -5.92
N MET A 338 -5.42 -21.33 -4.97
CA MET A 338 -4.70 -20.07 -4.80
C MET A 338 -3.20 -20.28 -4.48
N ALA A 339 -2.86 -21.36 -3.79
CA ALA A 339 -1.47 -21.70 -3.47
C ALA A 339 -0.71 -22.32 -4.66
N GLN A 340 -1.39 -22.65 -5.75
CA GLN A 340 -0.82 -23.28 -6.94
C GLN A 340 -0.47 -22.28 -8.05
N LEU A 341 -0.36 -20.98 -7.71
CA LEU A 341 -0.06 -19.87 -8.62
C LEU A 341 1.28 -19.19 -8.28
N PRO A 342 2.40 -19.95 -8.20
CA PRO A 342 3.70 -19.37 -7.82
C PRO A 342 4.23 -18.37 -8.86
N TYR A 343 3.97 -18.55 -10.16
CA TYR A 343 4.40 -17.59 -11.18
C TYR A 343 3.59 -16.29 -11.10
N LEU A 344 2.32 -16.36 -10.71
CA LEU A 344 1.53 -15.16 -10.42
C LEU A 344 2.12 -14.38 -9.24
N ASP A 345 2.47 -15.07 -8.15
CA ASP A 345 3.13 -14.43 -7.00
C ASP A 345 4.49 -13.83 -7.40
N ALA A 346 5.26 -14.52 -8.21
CA ALA A 346 6.50 -14.05 -8.79
C ALA A 346 6.30 -12.78 -9.64
N THR A 347 5.26 -12.77 -10.47
CA THR A 347 4.85 -11.62 -11.29
C THR A 347 4.49 -10.41 -10.42
N HIS A 348 3.74 -10.63 -9.33
CA HIS A 348 3.42 -9.58 -8.37
C HIS A 348 4.69 -9.03 -7.68
N ASN A 349 5.57 -9.89 -7.18
CA ASN A 349 6.81 -9.48 -6.52
C ASN A 349 7.70 -8.66 -7.45
N GLU A 350 7.85 -9.09 -8.72
CA GLU A 350 8.64 -8.36 -9.73
C GLU A 350 8.01 -7.01 -10.07
N SER A 351 6.69 -6.96 -10.19
CA SER A 351 5.97 -5.70 -10.37
C SER A 351 6.19 -4.74 -9.21
N GLN A 352 6.10 -5.23 -7.95
CA GLN A 352 6.33 -4.41 -6.75
C GLN A 352 7.80 -4.00 -6.59
N ARG A 353 8.75 -4.80 -7.06
CA ARG A 353 10.15 -4.44 -7.11
C ARG A 353 10.36 -3.24 -8.01
N LEU A 354 9.87 -3.29 -9.24
CA LEU A 354 10.04 -2.23 -10.23
C LEU A 354 9.15 -1.02 -9.98
N ARG A 355 7.94 -1.23 -9.44
CA ARG A 355 6.91 -0.18 -9.25
C ARG A 355 6.15 -0.41 -7.95
N SER A 356 6.86 -0.24 -6.83
CA SER A 356 6.23 -0.30 -5.51
C SER A 356 5.15 0.80 -5.38
N VAL A 357 3.96 0.43 -4.90
CA VAL A 357 2.90 1.41 -4.60
C VAL A 357 3.24 2.28 -3.39
N ALA A 358 4.18 1.86 -2.55
CA ALA A 358 4.65 2.61 -1.37
C ALA A 358 6.19 2.73 -1.35
N PRO A 359 6.81 3.47 -2.30
CA PRO A 359 8.26 3.52 -2.48
C PRO A 359 9.02 4.22 -1.34
N LEU A 360 8.34 5.05 -0.56
CA LEU A 360 8.93 5.82 0.54
C LEU A 360 8.08 5.73 1.80
N VAL A 361 8.72 5.47 2.94
CA VAL A 361 8.08 5.52 4.27
C VAL A 361 8.69 6.67 5.06
N ALA A 362 7.90 7.71 5.32
CA ALA A 362 8.33 8.86 6.11
C ALA A 362 8.12 8.60 7.61
N VAL A 363 9.19 8.64 8.39
CA VAL A 363 9.17 8.46 9.85
C VAL A 363 9.94 9.56 10.56
N ARG A 364 9.72 9.68 11.87
CA ARG A 364 10.51 10.52 12.78
C ARG A 364 11.05 9.69 13.94
N SER A 365 12.28 9.99 14.36
CA SER A 365 12.86 9.42 15.57
C SER A 365 12.13 9.93 16.81
N ASN A 366 11.78 9.04 17.73
CA ASN A 366 11.18 9.38 19.02
C ASN A 366 12.24 9.78 20.07
N ILE A 367 13.42 9.22 19.91
CA ILE A 367 14.59 9.38 20.78
C ILE A 367 15.82 9.63 19.93
N GLU A 368 16.90 10.04 20.55
CA GLU A 368 18.24 10.01 19.93
C GLU A 368 18.70 8.55 19.82
N CYS A 369 19.26 8.20 18.68
CA CYS A 369 19.72 6.84 18.41
C CYS A 369 20.85 6.85 17.36
N VAL A 370 21.60 5.77 17.26
CA VAL A 370 22.55 5.54 16.16
C VAL A 370 21.92 4.59 15.17
N VAL A 371 21.89 4.97 13.90
CA VAL A 371 21.42 4.12 12.80
C VAL A 371 22.59 3.83 11.89
N ALA A 372 22.95 2.56 11.76
CA ALA A 372 24.23 2.10 11.20
C ALA A 372 25.41 2.73 11.95
N ASP A 373 25.98 3.80 11.44
CA ASP A 373 27.11 4.53 12.04
C ASP A 373 26.82 6.02 12.28
N THR A 374 25.57 6.43 12.05
CA THR A 374 25.16 7.85 12.04
C THR A 374 24.31 8.17 13.26
N LEU A 375 24.72 9.19 14.03
CA LEU A 375 23.92 9.74 15.12
C LEU A 375 22.69 10.46 14.56
N ILE A 376 21.51 10.00 14.96
CA ILE A 376 20.19 10.52 14.56
C ILE A 376 19.55 11.20 15.78
N PRO A 377 19.53 12.52 15.86
CA PRO A 377 18.87 13.24 16.94
C PRO A 377 17.36 12.97 17.00
N LYS A 378 16.78 13.14 18.17
CA LYS A 378 15.32 13.10 18.36
C LYS A 378 14.61 14.05 17.39
N ASN A 379 13.43 13.62 16.89
CA ASN A 379 12.59 14.34 15.92
C ASN A 379 13.17 14.50 14.51
N THR A 380 14.24 13.80 14.16
CA THR A 380 14.77 13.77 12.80
C THR A 380 13.74 13.14 11.85
N LEU A 381 13.46 13.82 10.73
CA LEU A 381 12.66 13.27 9.63
C LEU A 381 13.54 12.35 8.79
N ILE A 382 13.08 11.10 8.61
CA ILE A 382 13.76 10.08 7.83
C ILE A 382 12.83 9.58 6.73
N PHE A 383 13.31 9.53 5.50
CA PHE A 383 12.67 8.82 4.40
C PHE A 383 13.38 7.46 4.25
N ALA A 384 12.69 6.40 4.68
CA ALA A 384 13.11 5.03 4.41
C ALA A 384 12.62 4.65 3.00
N SER A 385 13.58 4.46 2.08
CA SER A 385 13.26 4.06 0.70
C SER A 385 13.10 2.54 0.65
N THR A 386 11.93 2.07 0.22
CA THR A 386 11.65 0.64 0.05
C THR A 386 12.08 0.11 -1.32
N ILE A 387 12.55 1.00 -2.19
CA ILE A 387 13.01 0.70 -3.55
C ILE A 387 14.52 0.94 -3.74
N GLY A 388 15.25 1.35 -2.71
CA GLY A 388 16.67 1.73 -2.85
C GLY A 388 17.55 0.63 -3.40
N THR A 389 17.33 -0.62 -2.98
CA THR A 389 18.06 -1.79 -3.48
C THR A 389 17.36 -2.47 -4.66
N ALA A 390 16.13 -2.10 -4.99
CA ALA A 390 15.31 -2.78 -5.99
C ALA A 390 15.86 -2.64 -7.43
N HIS A 391 16.54 -1.54 -7.71
CA HIS A 391 17.14 -1.23 -9.00
C HIS A 391 18.68 -1.39 -8.98
N ASP A 392 19.25 -2.03 -7.94
CA ASP A 392 20.68 -2.27 -7.81
C ASP A 392 21.07 -3.61 -8.43
N GLU A 393 21.97 -3.57 -9.44
CA GLU A 393 22.51 -4.74 -10.14
C GLU A 393 23.22 -5.74 -9.19
N ALA A 394 23.80 -5.27 -8.08
CA ALA A 394 24.42 -6.13 -7.08
C ALA A 394 23.40 -7.00 -6.32
N HIS A 395 22.18 -6.52 -6.20
CA HIS A 395 21.10 -7.24 -5.52
C HIS A 395 20.16 -7.96 -6.50
N PHE A 396 19.95 -7.39 -7.68
CA PHE A 396 19.03 -7.90 -8.71
C PHE A 396 19.69 -7.81 -10.09
N PRO A 397 20.43 -8.84 -10.53
CA PRO A 397 21.05 -8.85 -11.86
C PRO A 397 20.02 -8.57 -12.97
N GLN A 398 20.35 -7.70 -13.92
CA GLN A 398 19.44 -7.14 -14.91
C GLN A 398 18.25 -6.42 -14.24
N ALA A 399 18.58 -5.50 -13.33
CA ALA A 399 17.62 -4.88 -12.41
C ALA A 399 16.48 -4.15 -13.11
N GLU A 400 16.72 -3.57 -14.29
CA GLU A 400 15.68 -2.85 -15.04
C GLU A 400 14.71 -3.76 -15.84
N LEU A 401 15.03 -5.06 -15.98
CA LEU A 401 14.18 -5.99 -16.72
C LEU A 401 13.09 -6.57 -15.83
N PHE A 402 11.88 -6.67 -16.37
CA PHE A 402 10.77 -7.38 -15.74
C PHE A 402 10.95 -8.89 -15.92
N ARG A 403 11.37 -9.58 -14.86
CA ARG A 403 11.72 -11.01 -14.86
C ARG A 403 11.10 -11.73 -13.67
N PRO A 404 9.86 -12.19 -13.77
CA PRO A 404 9.21 -12.96 -12.70
C PRO A 404 9.99 -14.20 -12.27
N GLU A 405 10.76 -14.80 -13.19
CA GLU A 405 11.55 -16.03 -12.95
C GLU A 405 12.56 -15.88 -11.81
N ARG A 406 12.99 -14.65 -11.49
CA ARG A 406 13.91 -14.41 -10.35
C ARG A 406 13.32 -14.76 -8.99
N TRP A 407 12.00 -14.95 -8.93
CA TRP A 407 11.26 -15.30 -7.71
C TRP A 407 10.87 -16.78 -7.65
N ILE A 408 11.24 -17.57 -8.66
CA ILE A 408 10.99 -19.01 -8.74
C ILE A 408 12.28 -19.73 -8.39
N PHE A 409 12.29 -20.40 -7.23
CA PHE A 409 13.45 -21.12 -6.73
C PHE A 409 13.20 -22.64 -6.79
N GLN A 410 14.17 -23.40 -7.30
CA GLN A 410 14.14 -24.87 -7.24
C GLN A 410 14.37 -25.34 -5.80
N GLU A 411 15.24 -24.64 -5.07
CA GLU A 411 15.49 -24.85 -3.66
C GLU A 411 15.35 -23.51 -2.93
N LYS A 412 14.89 -23.55 -1.67
CA LYS A 412 14.75 -22.34 -0.87
C LYS A 412 16.11 -21.66 -0.71
N PRO A 413 16.27 -20.41 -1.10
CA PRO A 413 17.53 -19.70 -0.96
C PRO A 413 17.95 -19.61 0.51
N GLN A 414 19.26 -19.50 0.76
CA GLN A 414 19.76 -19.18 2.08
C GLN A 414 19.19 -17.82 2.54
N GLU A 415 19.11 -17.63 3.84
CA GLU A 415 18.49 -16.46 4.43
C GLU A 415 19.13 -15.14 3.97
N SER A 416 20.45 -15.12 3.78
CA SER A 416 21.24 -14.00 3.24
C SER A 416 20.91 -13.66 1.79
N ASP A 417 20.55 -14.66 1.01
CA ASP A 417 20.38 -14.57 -0.45
C ASP A 417 18.92 -14.48 -0.87
N ASP A 418 17.99 -14.58 0.09
CA ASP A 418 16.55 -14.52 -0.17
C ASP A 418 16.15 -13.11 -0.65
N PRO A 419 15.81 -12.94 -1.95
CA PRO A 419 15.43 -11.64 -2.50
C PRO A 419 14.14 -11.09 -1.87
N MET A 420 13.30 -11.94 -1.28
CA MET A 420 12.09 -11.50 -0.56
C MET A 420 12.42 -10.64 0.67
N ARG A 421 13.60 -10.77 1.24
CA ARG A 421 14.07 -9.94 2.36
C ARG A 421 14.49 -8.53 1.93
N LYS A 422 14.72 -8.34 0.64
CA LYS A 422 15.12 -7.07 0.04
C LYS A 422 13.93 -6.26 -0.50
N LEU A 423 12.72 -6.82 -0.39
CA LEU A 423 11.47 -6.17 -0.80
C LEU A 423 10.56 -5.86 0.38
N PHE A 424 9.82 -4.77 0.24
CA PHE A 424 8.88 -4.29 1.26
C PHE A 424 7.48 -3.99 0.69
N PRO A 425 6.86 -4.88 -0.10
CA PRO A 425 5.59 -4.57 -0.77
C PRO A 425 4.46 -4.29 0.22
N PHE A 426 4.57 -4.83 1.44
CA PHE A 426 3.62 -4.63 2.54
C PHE A 426 4.27 -4.00 3.78
N GLY A 427 5.48 -3.45 3.65
CA GLY A 427 6.28 -2.97 4.76
C GLY A 427 6.94 -4.10 5.55
N ALA A 428 7.40 -3.81 6.77
CA ALA A 428 8.02 -4.78 7.68
C ALA A 428 7.75 -4.44 9.14
N GLY A 429 8.11 -5.38 10.03
CA GLY A 429 8.02 -5.22 11.48
C GLY A 429 6.57 -5.19 12.00
N PRO A 430 6.35 -4.63 13.21
CA PRO A 430 5.04 -4.63 13.86
C PRO A 430 3.96 -3.92 13.04
N ARG A 431 4.35 -2.95 12.19
CA ARG A 431 3.45 -2.20 11.32
C ARG A 431 3.30 -2.78 9.91
N LEU A 432 3.63 -4.06 9.71
CA LEU A 432 3.33 -4.79 8.48
C LEU A 432 1.86 -4.63 8.11
N CYS A 433 1.55 -4.51 6.81
CA CYS A 433 0.18 -4.28 6.33
C CYS A 433 -0.81 -5.32 6.89
N PRO A 434 -1.90 -4.89 7.54
CA PRO A 434 -2.92 -5.80 8.07
C PRO A 434 -3.70 -6.50 6.96
N GLY A 435 -3.89 -5.81 5.82
CA GLY A 435 -4.64 -6.29 4.66
C GLY A 435 -3.85 -7.18 3.69
N ARG A 436 -2.61 -7.60 4.04
CA ARG A 436 -1.75 -8.36 3.11
C ARG A 436 -2.42 -9.62 2.56
N PHE A 437 -3.06 -10.39 3.42
CA PHE A 437 -3.72 -11.63 2.98
C PHE A 437 -4.88 -11.35 2.02
N LEU A 438 -5.68 -10.33 2.31
CA LEU A 438 -6.77 -9.89 1.45
C LEU A 438 -6.24 -9.43 0.09
N ALA A 439 -5.27 -8.51 0.09
CA ALA A 439 -4.69 -7.97 -1.14
C ALA A 439 -4.09 -9.06 -2.04
N LEU A 440 -3.32 -10.00 -1.46
CA LEU A 440 -2.74 -11.10 -2.25
C LEU A 440 -3.81 -12.05 -2.79
N THR A 441 -4.89 -12.32 -2.03
CA THR A 441 -6.00 -13.12 -2.51
C THR A 441 -6.71 -12.43 -3.68
N GLU A 442 -7.01 -11.14 -3.53
CA GLU A 442 -7.66 -10.34 -4.56
C GLU A 442 -6.80 -10.25 -5.84
N ILE A 443 -5.49 -9.99 -5.71
CA ILE A 443 -4.55 -9.98 -6.83
C ILE A 443 -4.58 -11.31 -7.57
N ARG A 444 -4.48 -12.44 -6.85
CA ARG A 444 -4.51 -13.78 -7.47
C ARG A 444 -5.82 -14.03 -8.20
N MET A 445 -6.96 -13.68 -7.61
CA MET A 445 -8.27 -13.88 -8.23
C MET A 445 -8.45 -13.06 -9.49
N VAL A 446 -8.18 -11.76 -9.42
CA VAL A 446 -8.39 -10.84 -10.55
C VAL A 446 -7.40 -11.11 -11.67
N VAL A 447 -6.10 -11.30 -11.37
CA VAL A 447 -5.09 -11.52 -12.40
C VAL A 447 -5.22 -12.90 -13.03
N SER A 448 -5.54 -13.96 -12.27
CA SER A 448 -5.79 -15.30 -12.86
C SER A 448 -7.02 -15.29 -13.75
N MET A 449 -8.12 -14.66 -13.33
CA MET A 449 -9.33 -14.49 -14.15
C MET A 449 -9.01 -13.73 -15.44
N LEU A 450 -8.25 -12.63 -15.34
CA LEU A 450 -7.84 -11.82 -16.49
C LEU A 450 -7.04 -12.66 -17.49
N MET A 451 -5.96 -13.30 -17.05
CA MET A 451 -5.07 -14.09 -17.90
C MET A 451 -5.74 -15.35 -18.46
N ARG A 452 -6.76 -15.86 -17.78
CA ARG A 452 -7.55 -17.02 -18.25
C ARG A 452 -8.46 -16.67 -19.41
N ASN A 453 -9.04 -15.48 -19.42
CA ASN A 453 -10.14 -15.15 -20.34
C ASN A 453 -9.76 -14.12 -21.42
N PHE A 454 -8.69 -13.38 -21.23
CA PHE A 454 -8.31 -12.28 -22.12
C PHE A 454 -6.85 -12.32 -22.52
N GLU A 455 -6.56 -11.81 -23.70
CA GLU A 455 -5.25 -11.40 -24.16
C GLU A 455 -5.06 -9.91 -23.90
N LEU A 456 -3.85 -9.54 -23.50
CA LEU A 456 -3.48 -8.16 -23.21
C LEU A 456 -2.80 -7.54 -24.42
N GLU A 457 -3.43 -6.57 -25.03
CA GLU A 457 -2.84 -5.80 -26.13
C GLU A 457 -2.37 -4.44 -25.62
N PHE A 458 -1.05 -4.22 -25.64
CA PHE A 458 -0.50 -2.93 -25.25
C PHE A 458 -0.74 -1.90 -26.37
N ASP A 459 -1.21 -0.70 -26.02
CA ASP A 459 -1.38 0.40 -26.96
C ASP A 459 -0.04 1.16 -27.11
N HIS A 460 0.69 0.83 -28.15
CA HIS A 460 2.00 1.42 -28.45
C HIS A 460 1.94 2.90 -28.86
N ASP A 461 0.76 3.40 -29.23
CA ASP A 461 0.55 4.81 -29.59
C ASP A 461 0.23 5.67 -28.35
N ALA A 462 -0.04 5.04 -27.22
CA ALA A 462 -0.29 5.74 -25.96
C ALA A 462 0.99 6.43 -25.42
N PRO A 463 0.84 7.58 -24.76
CA PRO A 463 1.97 8.22 -24.08
C PRO A 463 2.60 7.29 -23.04
N PRO A 464 3.93 7.40 -22.80
CA PRO A 464 4.61 6.60 -21.79
C PRO A 464 3.91 6.71 -20.41
N VAL A 465 3.71 5.56 -19.77
CA VAL A 465 3.08 5.50 -18.46
C VAL A 465 4.02 6.11 -17.41
N LYS A 466 3.56 7.18 -16.76
CA LYS A 466 4.33 7.88 -15.73
C LYS A 466 3.97 7.34 -14.34
N GLN A 467 4.95 7.30 -13.47
CA GLN A 467 4.78 7.07 -12.05
C GLN A 467 4.35 8.37 -11.39
N LEU A 468 3.17 8.40 -10.80
CA LEU A 468 2.65 9.59 -10.14
C LEU A 468 2.52 9.32 -8.63
N MET A 469 3.15 10.18 -7.82
CA MET A 469 3.00 10.13 -6.38
C MET A 469 1.80 11.00 -5.98
N ASN A 470 0.69 10.34 -5.70
CA ASN A 470 -0.42 10.95 -4.96
C ASN A 470 -0.13 10.76 -3.46
N PHE A 471 -0.87 9.94 -2.75
CA PHE A 471 -0.44 9.42 -1.45
C PHE A 471 0.35 8.11 -1.63
N PHE A 472 -0.16 7.24 -2.50
CA PHE A 472 0.54 6.08 -3.04
C PHE A 472 1.04 6.38 -4.46
N MET A 473 2.00 5.57 -4.94
CA MET A 473 2.50 5.66 -6.30
C MET A 473 1.56 4.91 -7.25
N VAL A 474 1.06 5.63 -8.24
CA VAL A 474 0.06 5.13 -9.18
C VAL A 474 0.52 5.32 -10.63
N PRO A 475 0.10 4.46 -11.58
CA PRO A 475 0.33 4.69 -13.00
C PRO A 475 -0.54 5.86 -13.51
N SER A 476 0.01 6.66 -14.42
CA SER A 476 -0.76 7.74 -15.06
C SER A 476 -1.89 7.22 -15.95
N ALA A 477 -1.73 6.02 -16.50
CA ALA A 477 -2.69 5.32 -17.35
C ALA A 477 -2.40 3.81 -17.33
N VAL A 478 -3.34 3.01 -17.82
CA VAL A 478 -3.17 1.59 -18.15
C VAL A 478 -3.53 1.41 -19.63
N PRO A 479 -2.57 1.65 -20.55
CA PRO A 479 -2.81 1.62 -22.01
C PRO A 479 -2.87 0.16 -22.51
N VAL A 480 -3.82 -0.60 -22.02
CA VAL A 480 -4.00 -2.02 -22.33
C VAL A 480 -5.45 -2.25 -22.75
N ARG A 481 -5.61 -2.91 -23.89
CA ARG A 481 -6.91 -3.37 -24.38
C ARG A 481 -7.04 -4.86 -24.13
N LEU A 482 -8.24 -5.26 -23.74
CA LEU A 482 -8.59 -6.67 -23.58
C LEU A 482 -9.13 -7.22 -24.90
N LYS A 483 -8.62 -8.36 -25.33
CA LYS A 483 -9.19 -9.18 -26.42
C LYS A 483 -9.66 -10.52 -25.88
N PRO A 484 -10.70 -11.13 -26.46
CA PRO A 484 -11.08 -12.48 -26.06
C PRO A 484 -9.90 -13.42 -26.33
N ARG A 485 -9.58 -14.26 -25.35
CA ARG A 485 -8.57 -15.29 -25.54
C ARG A 485 -9.21 -16.48 -26.25
N THR A 486 -8.77 -16.74 -27.49
CA THR A 486 -9.10 -17.96 -28.23
C THR A 486 -8.26 -19.12 -27.69
N ARG A 487 -8.90 -20.24 -27.40
CA ARG A 487 -8.26 -21.47 -26.88
C ARG A 487 -8.05 -22.47 -27.99
#